data_5d90ddaf05896bcb95fa653ab6e18ea8
#
_entry.id   5d90ddaf05896bcb95fa653ab6e18ea8
#
_cell.length_a   1.000
_cell.length_b   1.000
_cell.length_c   1.000
_cell.angle_alpha   90.00
_cell.angle_beta   90.00
_cell.angle_gamma   90.00
#
_symmetry.space_group_name_H-M   'P 1'
#
loop_
_entity.id
_entity.type
_entity.pdbx_description
1 polymer ?
#
loop_
_entity_poly.entity_id
_entity_poly.type
_entity_poly.pdbx_seq_one_letter_code
_entity_poly.pdbx_strand_id
1 'polypeptide(L)'
;MEFKLSKEHRALQEKAREFTEQVLFPYEMECEENNGISPETHKKITEEVMKWGFNATNHSKEHGGQGMTLFEQMLVSEQLGMSTGAIWDAVPQPSFPMKFGTKEQIDEYLIPSCQCKRRDAYAI
;
A
#
# COMPACT_ATOMS: atom_id res chain seq x y z
N MET A 1 -2.83 16.56 -27.28
CA MET A 1 -1.71 16.10 -26.44
C MET A 1 -2.00 14.64 -26.07
N GLU A 2 -1.20 13.71 -26.54
CA GLU A 2 -1.32 12.30 -26.13
C GLU A 2 -0.51 12.06 -24.87
N PHE A 3 -1.17 11.64 -23.80
CA PHE A 3 -0.53 11.13 -22.60
C PHE A 3 -0.07 9.68 -22.87
N LYS A 4 1.20 9.48 -23.16
CA LYS A 4 1.77 8.14 -23.29
C LYS A 4 2.57 7.80 -22.05
N LEU A 5 2.16 6.72 -21.38
CA LEU A 5 2.96 6.13 -20.31
C LEU A 5 4.28 5.59 -20.86
N SER A 6 5.37 5.76 -20.13
CA SER A 6 6.63 5.07 -20.42
C SER A 6 6.46 3.55 -20.30
N LYS A 7 7.43 2.79 -20.78
CA LYS A 7 7.41 1.32 -20.62
C LYS A 7 7.44 0.92 -19.15
N GLU A 8 8.23 1.63 -18.35
CA GLU A 8 8.37 1.41 -16.92
C GLU A 8 7.06 1.71 -16.16
N HIS A 9 6.39 2.81 -16.51
CA HIS A 9 5.10 3.16 -15.92
C HIS A 9 3.99 2.17 -16.29
N ARG A 10 3.98 1.66 -17.52
CA ARG A 10 3.04 0.59 -17.92
C ARG A 10 3.29 -0.68 -17.15
N ALA A 11 4.55 -1.10 -17.05
CA ALA A 11 4.92 -2.28 -16.28
C ALA A 11 4.52 -2.16 -14.80
N LEU A 12 4.68 -0.98 -14.20
CA LEU A 12 4.24 -0.72 -12.83
C LEU A 12 2.72 -0.80 -12.69
N GLN A 13 1.98 -0.20 -13.63
CA GLN A 13 0.51 -0.25 -13.65
C GLN A 13 0.00 -1.69 -13.82
N GLU A 14 0.57 -2.46 -14.74
CA GLU A 14 0.24 -3.87 -14.95
C GLU A 14 0.54 -4.71 -13.70
N LYS A 15 1.71 -4.52 -13.09
CA LYS A 15 2.08 -5.18 -11.84
C LYS A 15 1.10 -4.87 -10.71
N ALA A 16 0.68 -3.60 -10.57
CA ALA A 16 -0.30 -3.20 -9.56
C ALA A 16 -1.69 -3.81 -9.83
N ARG A 17 -2.09 -3.92 -11.10
CA ARG A 17 -3.31 -4.62 -11.52
C ARG A 17 -3.26 -6.10 -11.16
N GLU A 18 -2.19 -6.79 -11.53
CA GLU A 18 -2.01 -8.21 -11.22
C GLU A 18 -2.04 -8.44 -9.71
N PHE A 19 -1.37 -7.60 -8.92
CA PHE A 19 -1.44 -7.66 -7.47
C PHE A 19 -2.88 -7.52 -6.96
N THR A 20 -3.64 -6.54 -7.45
CA THR A 20 -5.03 -6.32 -7.06
C THR A 20 -5.89 -7.53 -7.38
N GLU A 21 -5.77 -8.08 -8.60
CA GLU A 21 -6.54 -9.24 -9.05
C GLU A 21 -6.17 -10.52 -8.30
N GLN A 22 -4.89 -10.75 -8.03
CA GLN A 22 -4.42 -12.00 -7.42
C GLN A 22 -4.43 -11.98 -5.90
N VAL A 23 -4.23 -10.82 -5.28
CA VAL A 23 -4.05 -10.71 -3.83
C VAL A 23 -5.25 -10.09 -3.13
N LEU A 24 -5.90 -9.09 -3.71
CA LEU A 24 -7.01 -8.39 -3.06
C LEU A 24 -8.38 -8.98 -3.43
N PHE A 25 -8.67 -9.16 -4.70
CA PHE A 25 -9.98 -9.65 -5.16
C PHE A 25 -10.43 -10.97 -4.51
N PRO A 26 -9.56 -11.95 -4.23
CA PRO A 26 -10.00 -13.18 -3.57
C PRO A 26 -10.65 -12.98 -2.18
N TYR A 27 -10.38 -11.85 -1.53
CA TYR A 27 -10.89 -11.54 -0.19
C TYR A 27 -12.02 -10.49 -0.17
N GLU A 28 -12.49 -10.05 -1.32
CA GLU A 28 -13.56 -9.03 -1.40
C GLU A 28 -14.86 -9.49 -0.75
N MET A 29 -15.26 -10.75 -0.97
CA MET A 29 -16.47 -11.30 -0.36
C MET A 29 -16.36 -11.35 1.17
N GLU A 30 -15.19 -11.77 1.71
CA GLU A 30 -14.95 -11.75 3.16
C GLU A 30 -15.12 -10.33 3.71
N CYS A 31 -14.53 -9.35 3.01
CA CYS A 31 -14.58 -7.96 3.41
C CYS A 31 -16.01 -7.41 3.42
N GLU A 32 -16.80 -7.71 2.40
CA GLU A 32 -18.18 -7.24 2.27
C GLU A 32 -19.12 -7.89 3.31
N GLU A 33 -19.01 -9.20 3.50
CA GLU A 33 -19.87 -9.95 4.43
C GLU A 33 -19.59 -9.63 5.89
N ASN A 34 -18.33 -9.34 6.25
CA ASN A 34 -17.91 -9.16 7.64
C ASN A 34 -17.59 -7.70 7.99
N ASN A 35 -17.83 -6.76 7.08
CA ASN A 35 -17.44 -5.34 7.27
C ASN A 35 -15.94 -5.17 7.54
N GLY A 36 -15.12 -5.99 6.92
CA GLY A 36 -13.67 -6.00 7.08
C GLY A 36 -13.08 -7.39 6.87
N ILE A 37 -11.79 -7.51 7.03
CA ILE A 37 -11.05 -8.77 6.90
C ILE A 37 -10.56 -9.26 8.25
N SER A 38 -10.44 -10.58 8.40
CA SER A 38 -9.90 -11.20 9.61
C SER A 38 -8.42 -10.84 9.82
N PRO A 39 -7.90 -10.89 11.07
CA PRO A 39 -6.47 -10.70 11.32
C PRO A 39 -5.57 -11.66 10.55
N GLU A 40 -6.05 -12.88 10.30
CA GLU A 40 -5.34 -13.88 9.51
C GLU A 40 -5.25 -13.46 8.03
N THR A 41 -6.36 -13.04 7.45
CA THR A 41 -6.41 -12.54 6.06
C THR A 41 -5.56 -11.28 5.91
N HIS A 42 -5.64 -10.36 6.88
CA HIS A 42 -4.80 -9.16 6.90
C HIS A 42 -3.31 -9.51 6.87
N LYS A 43 -2.88 -10.48 7.69
CA LYS A 43 -1.50 -10.96 7.70
C LYS A 43 -1.08 -11.53 6.34
N LYS A 44 -1.90 -12.37 5.73
CA LYS A 44 -1.63 -12.93 4.39
C LYS A 44 -1.45 -11.83 3.33
N ILE A 45 -2.35 -10.85 3.33
CA ILE A 45 -2.27 -9.73 2.38
C ILE A 45 -0.99 -8.91 2.63
N THR A 46 -0.65 -8.58 3.87
CA THR A 46 0.55 -7.78 4.16
C THR A 46 1.85 -8.51 3.82
N GLU A 47 1.91 -9.84 3.95
CA GLU A 47 3.03 -10.65 3.48
C GLU A 47 3.20 -10.55 1.95
N GLU A 48 2.10 -10.61 1.20
CA GLU A 48 2.12 -10.40 -0.25
C GLU A 48 2.49 -8.96 -0.62
N VAL A 49 1.95 -7.95 0.08
CA VAL A 49 2.33 -6.54 -0.12
C VAL A 49 3.84 -6.35 -0.05
N MET A 50 4.50 -6.96 0.94
CA MET A 50 5.95 -6.90 1.08
C MET A 50 6.68 -7.60 -0.08
N LYS A 51 6.22 -8.77 -0.51
CA LYS A 51 6.81 -9.51 -1.63
C LYS A 51 6.68 -8.75 -2.96
N TRP A 52 5.52 -8.15 -3.20
CA TRP A 52 5.26 -7.39 -4.42
C TRP A 52 5.89 -5.99 -4.41
N GLY A 53 6.30 -5.49 -3.24
CA GLY A 53 6.92 -4.16 -3.09
C GLY A 53 5.92 -3.02 -3.21
N PHE A 54 4.75 -3.16 -2.60
CA PHE A 54 3.72 -2.12 -2.55
C PHE A 54 3.52 -1.52 -1.15
N ASN A 55 4.35 -1.92 -0.18
CA ASN A 55 4.37 -1.32 1.15
C ASN A 55 4.94 0.11 1.11
N ALA A 56 4.27 1.04 1.76
CA ALA A 56 4.74 2.41 1.97
C ALA A 56 5.33 3.07 0.71
N THR A 57 4.58 3.04 -0.38
CA THR A 57 5.01 3.61 -1.67
C THR A 57 5.35 5.09 -1.58
N ASN A 58 4.75 5.79 -0.60
CA ASN A 58 4.89 7.23 -0.31
C ASN A 58 6.10 7.59 0.58
N HIS A 59 6.85 6.62 1.08
CA HIS A 59 8.03 6.85 1.92
C HIS A 59 9.31 6.35 1.26
N SER A 60 10.44 6.95 1.68
CA SER A 60 11.76 6.63 1.13
C SER A 60 12.20 5.20 1.45
N LYS A 61 13.10 4.67 0.64
CA LYS A 61 13.74 3.36 0.87
C LYS A 61 14.54 3.34 2.17
N GLU A 62 15.09 4.48 2.59
CA GLU A 62 15.79 4.64 3.86
C GLU A 62 14.90 4.30 5.06
N HIS A 63 13.61 4.61 4.98
CA HIS A 63 12.63 4.29 6.02
C HIS A 63 11.92 2.94 5.80
N GLY A 64 12.32 2.19 4.79
CA GLY A 64 11.72 0.89 4.45
C GLY A 64 10.53 0.98 3.48
N GLY A 65 10.27 2.14 2.90
CA GLY A 65 9.28 2.36 1.85
C GLY A 65 9.82 2.08 0.44
N GLN A 66 9.00 2.30 -0.57
CA GLN A 66 9.35 2.06 -1.97
C GLN A 66 9.95 3.28 -2.67
N GLY A 67 9.80 4.49 -2.11
CA GLY A 67 10.34 5.72 -2.67
C GLY A 67 9.77 6.09 -4.03
N MET A 68 8.50 5.77 -4.27
CA MET A 68 7.85 6.06 -5.54
C MET A 68 7.58 7.56 -5.70
N THR A 69 7.68 8.04 -6.91
CA THR A 69 7.21 9.38 -7.27
C THR A 69 5.70 9.48 -7.10
N LEU A 70 5.17 10.70 -6.97
CA LEU A 70 3.72 10.89 -6.86
C LEU A 70 2.95 10.30 -8.04
N PHE A 71 3.52 10.36 -9.25
CA PHE A 71 2.91 9.78 -10.43
C PHE A 71 2.86 8.26 -10.38
N GLU A 72 3.94 7.61 -9.93
CA GLU A 72 3.97 6.16 -9.72
C GLU A 72 2.98 5.72 -8.63
N GLN A 73 2.90 6.47 -7.52
CA GLN A 73 1.90 6.22 -6.47
C GLN A 73 0.48 6.30 -7.02
N MET A 74 0.19 7.27 -7.89
CA MET A 74 -1.11 7.41 -8.53
C MET A 74 -1.45 6.21 -9.42
N LEU A 75 -0.50 5.71 -10.22
CA LEU A 75 -0.70 4.52 -11.05
C LEU A 75 -1.00 3.27 -10.21
N VAL A 76 -0.31 3.11 -9.09
CA VAL A 76 -0.57 2.00 -8.15
C VAL A 76 -1.93 2.17 -7.48
N SER A 77 -2.23 3.35 -6.93
CA SER A 77 -3.47 3.63 -6.22
C SER A 77 -4.72 3.47 -7.10
N GLU A 78 -4.62 3.82 -8.39
CA GLU A 78 -5.69 3.59 -9.37
C GLU A 78 -6.08 2.10 -9.45
N GLN A 79 -5.09 1.21 -9.48
CA GLN A 79 -5.35 -0.22 -9.56
C GLN A 79 -5.86 -0.80 -8.22
N LEU A 80 -5.28 -0.38 -7.10
CA LEU A 80 -5.76 -0.79 -5.76
C LEU A 80 -7.21 -0.36 -5.52
N GLY A 81 -7.57 0.84 -6.00
CA GLY A 81 -8.92 1.41 -5.87
C GLY A 81 -10.00 0.67 -6.67
N MET A 82 -9.64 -0.30 -7.52
CA MET A 82 -10.60 -1.17 -8.21
C MET A 82 -11.16 -2.26 -7.29
N SER A 83 -10.56 -2.50 -6.13
CA SER A 83 -11.08 -3.44 -5.14
C SER A 83 -12.26 -2.85 -4.35
N THR A 84 -13.15 -3.72 -3.87
CA THR A 84 -14.32 -3.30 -3.10
C THR A 84 -14.01 -3.13 -1.61
N GLY A 85 -14.95 -2.51 -0.88
CA GLY A 85 -14.84 -2.29 0.55
C GLY A 85 -13.58 -1.51 0.93
N ALA A 86 -13.09 -1.75 2.11
CA ALA A 86 -11.85 -1.14 2.62
C ALA A 86 -10.64 -2.09 2.49
N ILE A 87 -10.70 -3.09 1.61
CA ILE A 87 -9.65 -4.11 1.52
C ILE A 87 -8.29 -3.53 1.10
N TRP A 88 -8.29 -2.48 0.28
CA TRP A 88 -7.06 -1.76 -0.10
C TRP A 88 -6.35 -1.14 1.12
N ASP A 89 -7.05 -0.91 2.24
CA ASP A 89 -6.46 -0.43 3.50
C ASP A 89 -5.48 -1.44 4.13
N ALA A 90 -5.53 -2.70 3.68
CA ALA A 90 -4.52 -3.69 4.03
C ALA A 90 -3.16 -3.45 3.35
N VAL A 91 -3.09 -2.52 2.37
CA VAL A 91 -1.85 -2.07 1.72
C VAL A 91 -1.36 -0.81 2.44
N PRO A 92 -0.37 -0.88 3.33
CA PRO A 92 -0.03 0.23 4.22
C PRO A 92 0.58 1.41 3.47
N GLN A 93 0.00 2.57 3.73
CA GLN A 93 0.49 3.87 3.29
C GLN A 93 0.63 4.77 4.54
N PRO A 94 1.73 4.65 5.31
CA PRO A 94 1.93 5.45 6.51
C PRO A 94 1.77 6.94 6.25
N SER A 95 1.20 7.66 7.21
CA SER A 95 0.91 9.09 7.06
C SER A 95 2.16 9.88 6.69
N PHE A 96 2.06 10.70 5.66
CA PHE A 96 3.18 11.47 5.12
C PHE A 96 3.89 12.36 6.16
N PRO A 97 3.20 13.01 7.12
CA PRO A 97 3.85 13.83 8.14
C PRO A 97 4.82 13.06 9.06
N MET A 98 4.71 11.75 9.17
CA MET A 98 5.57 10.95 10.06
C MET A 98 7.05 11.08 9.72
N LYS A 99 7.40 11.36 8.48
CA LYS A 99 8.80 11.57 8.04
C LYS A 99 9.48 12.81 8.64
N PHE A 100 8.69 13.73 9.20
CA PHE A 100 9.19 14.94 9.85
C PHE A 100 9.34 14.79 11.38
N GLY A 101 9.14 13.60 11.90
CA GLY A 101 9.36 13.29 13.30
C GLY A 101 10.84 13.33 13.69
N THR A 102 11.08 13.25 15.00
CA THR A 102 12.45 13.05 15.51
C THR A 102 12.96 11.67 15.08
N LYS A 103 14.29 11.46 15.23
CA LYS A 103 14.87 10.15 14.91
C LYS A 103 14.18 9.03 15.71
N GLU A 104 13.93 9.25 16.99
CA GLU A 104 13.26 8.28 17.86
C GLU A 104 11.84 7.99 17.38
N GLN A 105 11.09 9.02 16.96
CA GLN A 105 9.73 8.85 16.41
C GLN A 105 9.75 8.10 15.06
N ILE A 106 10.71 8.39 14.20
CA ILE A 106 10.87 7.68 12.92
C ILE A 106 11.19 6.20 13.19
N ASP A 107 12.14 5.91 14.06
CA ASP A 107 12.56 4.55 14.40
C ASP A 107 11.43 3.76 15.08
N GLU A 108 10.65 4.40 15.94
CA GLU A 108 9.58 3.72 16.70
C GLU A 108 8.27 3.57 15.91
N TYR A 109 7.92 4.55 15.08
CA TYR A 109 6.61 4.61 14.42
C TYR A 109 6.68 4.42 12.91
N LEU A 110 7.47 5.25 12.19
CA LEU A 110 7.47 5.25 10.74
C LEU A 110 8.05 3.95 10.16
N ILE A 111 9.25 3.58 10.55
CA ILE A 111 9.93 2.40 9.99
C ILE A 111 9.12 1.12 10.21
N PRO A 112 8.59 0.83 11.41
CA PRO A 112 7.73 -0.33 11.59
C PRO A 112 6.42 -0.26 10.80
N SER A 113 5.85 0.93 10.59
CA SER A 113 4.66 1.10 9.74
C SER A 113 4.97 0.82 8.27
N CYS A 114 6.11 1.30 7.76
CA CYS A 114 6.57 0.97 6.40
C CYS A 114 6.81 -0.54 6.20
N GLN A 115 7.14 -1.26 7.27
CA GLN A 115 7.35 -2.71 7.28
C GLN A 115 6.08 -3.52 7.58
N CYS A 116 4.90 -2.92 7.54
CA CYS A 116 3.62 -3.56 7.87
C CYS A 116 3.52 -4.11 9.31
N LYS A 117 4.37 -3.66 10.23
CA LYS A 117 4.39 -4.10 11.64
C LYS A 117 3.54 -3.24 12.56
N ARG A 118 3.20 -2.03 12.13
CA ARG A 118 2.32 -1.08 12.82
C ARG A 118 1.32 -0.49 11.85
N ARG A 119 0.21 -0.02 12.38
CA ARG A 119 -0.78 0.78 11.66
C ARG A 119 -0.91 2.12 12.35
N ASP A 120 -1.13 3.15 11.58
CA ASP A 120 -1.53 4.46 12.07
C ASP A 120 -3.03 4.66 11.82
N ALA A 121 -3.62 5.59 12.56
CA ALA A 121 -4.99 6.01 12.36
C ALA A 121 -5.04 7.53 12.31
N TYR A 122 -5.82 8.05 11.36
CA TYR A 122 -6.08 9.47 11.25
C TYR A 122 -7.39 9.79 11.97
N ALA A 123 -7.29 10.48 13.09
CA ALA A 123 -8.45 10.90 13.88
C ALA A 123 -8.64 12.41 13.73
N ILE A 124 -9.81 12.82 13.27
CA ILE A 124 -10.22 14.21 13.07
C ILE A 124 -11.26 14.57 14.12
#